data_3f782faca78e51e9d1c8183d243bfca6
#
_entry.id   3f782faca78e51e9d1c8183d243bfca6
#
_cell.length_a   1.000
_cell.length_b   1.000
_cell.length_c   1.000
_cell.angle_alpha   90.00
_cell.angle_beta   90.00
_cell.angle_gamma   90.00
#
_symmetry.space_group_name_H-M   'P 1'
#
loop_
_entity.id
_entity.type
_entity.pdbx_description
1 polymer ?
#
loop_
_entity_poly.entity_id
_entity_poly.type
_entity_poly.pdbx_seq_one_letter_code
_entity_poly.pdbx_strand_id
1 'polypeptide(L)'
;MKKIFYLLIVLQFLGCYNKYGIALQEQKTNIIPSVRHSNYYLNNKVNNNKPLSIIFIIADGTGIGQYTLSYYANGPFAPARFNHLGLVATHPNHGDCESSCKRVTDSAASGTALSSGKKTYNGAIGVDVDTIRVKTVLEWAEEKGMSTGLVATSSVTHATPASFAAHVDYRKKEFEIAQQYAETKIDVILGGGKKFWPD
;
A
#
# COMPACT_ATOMS: atom_id res chain seq x y z
N MET A 1 17.96 -19.37 -1.13
CA MET A 1 16.63 -19.37 -1.75
C MET A 1 16.10 -17.94 -1.69
N LYS A 2 16.03 -17.25 -2.82
CA LYS A 2 15.53 -15.87 -2.89
C LYS A 2 14.01 -15.92 -2.92
N LYS A 3 13.33 -15.42 -1.90
CA LYS A 3 11.87 -15.30 -1.87
C LYS A 3 11.49 -14.05 -2.65
N ILE A 4 10.77 -14.26 -3.75
CA ILE A 4 10.15 -13.19 -4.55
C ILE A 4 8.85 -12.84 -3.83
N PHE A 5 8.66 -11.57 -3.45
CA PHE A 5 7.38 -11.07 -2.94
C PHE A 5 6.48 -10.70 -4.12
N TYR A 6 5.31 -11.33 -4.20
CA TYR A 6 4.25 -10.98 -5.15
C TYR A 6 3.12 -10.27 -4.41
N LEU A 7 2.65 -9.15 -4.93
CA LEU A 7 1.43 -8.50 -4.44
C LEU A 7 0.23 -9.15 -5.14
N LEU A 8 -0.64 -9.78 -4.38
CA LEU A 8 -1.80 -10.52 -4.87
C LEU A 8 -3.10 -9.80 -4.46
N ILE A 9 -3.93 -9.35 -5.42
CA ILE A 9 -5.27 -8.77 -5.17
C ILE A 9 -6.33 -9.70 -5.76
N VAL A 10 -7.19 -10.32 -4.94
CA VAL A 10 -8.30 -11.18 -5.38
C VAL A 10 -9.62 -10.41 -5.31
N LEU A 11 -10.35 -10.40 -6.41
CA LEU A 11 -11.73 -9.92 -6.50
C LEU A 11 -12.69 -11.11 -6.36
N GLN A 12 -13.41 -11.21 -5.24
CA GLN A 12 -14.58 -12.07 -5.13
C GLN A 12 -15.85 -11.27 -5.45
N PHE A 13 -16.56 -11.69 -6.48
CA PHE A 13 -17.91 -11.20 -6.76
C PHE A 13 -18.91 -11.97 -5.88
N LEU A 14 -19.46 -11.31 -4.86
CA LEU A 14 -20.70 -11.74 -4.23
C LEU A 14 -21.83 -10.92 -4.87
N GLY A 15 -22.65 -11.59 -5.66
CA GLY A 15 -23.85 -11.00 -6.24
C GLY A 15 -24.79 -10.52 -5.15
N CYS A 16 -24.97 -9.21 -5.01
CA CYS A 16 -26.09 -8.65 -4.26
C CYS A 16 -27.38 -8.86 -5.04
N TYR A 17 -28.26 -9.69 -4.51
CA TYR A 17 -29.62 -9.83 -5.00
C TYR A 17 -30.39 -8.53 -4.71
N ASN A 18 -30.73 -7.80 -5.77
CA ASN A 18 -31.41 -6.51 -5.63
C ASN A 18 -32.92 -6.72 -5.47
N LYS A 19 -33.48 -6.25 -4.35
CA LYS A 19 -34.90 -6.31 -4.03
C LYS A 19 -35.76 -5.19 -4.71
N TYR A 20 -35.11 -4.35 -5.51
CA TYR A 20 -35.78 -3.27 -6.26
C TYR A 20 -35.64 -3.56 -7.75
N GLY A 21 -36.76 -4.03 -8.35
CA GLY A 21 -36.82 -4.37 -9.76
C GLY A 21 -36.57 -3.18 -10.69
N ILE A 22 -35.31 -2.88 -10.94
CA ILE A 22 -34.93 -2.07 -12.09
C ILE A 22 -34.59 -3.06 -13.19
N ALA A 23 -35.46 -3.06 -14.23
CA ALA A 23 -35.23 -3.81 -15.46
C ALA A 23 -33.89 -3.32 -16.07
N LEU A 24 -32.86 -4.10 -15.90
CA LEU A 24 -31.61 -3.91 -16.66
C LEU A 24 -31.92 -4.28 -18.11
N GLN A 25 -32.03 -3.28 -18.97
CA GLN A 25 -32.03 -3.48 -20.40
C GLN A 25 -30.77 -4.30 -20.73
N GLU A 26 -30.96 -5.47 -21.36
CA GLU A 26 -29.86 -6.28 -21.88
C GLU A 26 -29.07 -5.45 -22.87
N GLN A 27 -28.04 -4.74 -22.38
CA GLN A 27 -26.96 -4.32 -23.25
C GLN A 27 -26.24 -5.60 -23.67
N LYS A 28 -26.27 -5.91 -24.97
CA LYS A 28 -25.43 -6.93 -25.57
C LYS A 28 -24.03 -6.77 -25.00
N THR A 29 -23.63 -7.70 -24.16
CA THR A 29 -22.27 -7.80 -23.68
C THR A 29 -21.40 -7.98 -24.89
N ASN A 30 -20.81 -6.89 -25.38
CA ASN A 30 -19.64 -7.00 -26.21
C ASN A 30 -18.64 -7.77 -25.38
N ILE A 31 -18.42 -9.01 -25.76
CA ILE A 31 -17.39 -9.90 -25.20
C ILE A 31 -16.14 -9.06 -25.05
N ILE A 32 -15.69 -8.90 -23.84
CA ILE A 32 -14.43 -8.21 -23.53
C ILE A 32 -13.40 -8.78 -24.51
N PRO A 33 -12.82 -7.97 -25.41
CA PRO A 33 -11.79 -8.49 -26.30
C PRO A 33 -10.74 -9.14 -25.39
N SER A 34 -10.46 -10.41 -25.62
CA SER A 34 -9.43 -11.12 -24.87
C SER A 34 -8.21 -10.20 -24.85
N VAL A 35 -7.87 -9.66 -23.68
CA VAL A 35 -6.71 -8.79 -23.51
C VAL A 35 -5.55 -9.61 -24.04
N ARG A 36 -5.03 -9.29 -25.22
CA ARG A 36 -3.79 -9.86 -25.71
C ARG A 36 -2.76 -9.48 -24.65
N HIS A 37 -2.43 -10.42 -23.77
CA HIS A 37 -1.26 -10.28 -22.93
C HIS A 37 -0.11 -9.99 -23.88
N SER A 38 0.33 -8.75 -23.91
CA SER A 38 1.56 -8.46 -24.62
C SER A 38 2.64 -9.27 -23.92
N ASN A 39 3.29 -10.16 -24.62
CA ASN A 39 4.42 -10.96 -24.13
C ASN A 39 5.64 -10.10 -23.74
N TYR A 40 5.43 -8.80 -23.55
CA TYR A 40 6.46 -7.83 -23.21
C TYR A 40 7.18 -8.17 -21.89
N TYR A 41 6.50 -8.84 -20.96
CA TYR A 41 7.08 -9.18 -19.65
C TYR A 41 7.74 -10.56 -19.57
N LEU A 42 7.52 -11.44 -20.56
CA LEU A 42 8.01 -12.83 -20.48
C LEU A 42 9.42 -13.04 -21.03
N ASN A 43 10.00 -12.07 -21.72
CA ASN A 43 11.32 -12.23 -22.35
C ASN A 43 12.48 -11.59 -21.57
N ASN A 44 12.22 -10.92 -20.46
CA ASN A 44 13.31 -10.50 -19.58
C ASN A 44 13.74 -11.69 -18.73
N LYS A 45 14.71 -12.48 -19.22
CA LYS A 45 15.50 -13.36 -18.36
C LYS A 45 15.98 -12.51 -17.19
N VAL A 46 15.46 -12.79 -15.99
CA VAL A 46 15.94 -12.14 -14.77
C VAL A 46 17.44 -12.41 -14.71
N ASN A 47 18.24 -11.39 -15.02
CA ASN A 47 19.68 -11.49 -14.89
C ASN A 47 19.96 -11.52 -13.38
N ASN A 48 20.30 -12.69 -12.86
CA ASN A 48 20.52 -12.95 -11.45
C ASN A 48 21.57 -12.04 -10.76
N ASN A 49 22.27 -11.21 -11.52
CA ASN A 49 23.32 -10.31 -11.05
C ASN A 49 22.89 -8.84 -11.02
N LYS A 50 21.64 -8.50 -11.38
CA LYS A 50 21.16 -7.11 -11.27
C LYS A 50 20.36 -6.93 -9.98
N PRO A 51 20.47 -5.77 -9.30
CA PRO A 51 19.63 -5.48 -8.14
C PRO A 51 18.17 -5.54 -8.53
N LEU A 52 17.35 -6.17 -7.70
CA LEU A 52 15.91 -6.20 -7.85
C LEU A 52 15.37 -4.83 -7.47
N SER A 53 14.69 -4.16 -8.39
CA SER A 53 13.96 -2.93 -8.07
C SER A 53 12.54 -3.29 -7.62
N ILE A 54 12.10 -2.70 -6.51
CA ILE A 54 10.77 -2.90 -5.94
C ILE A 54 10.04 -1.55 -5.92
N ILE A 55 8.85 -1.52 -6.49
CA ILE A 55 7.96 -0.35 -6.44
C ILE A 55 6.70 -0.76 -5.68
N PHE A 56 6.45 -0.09 -4.55
CA PHE A 56 5.21 -0.19 -3.79
C PHE A 56 4.26 0.92 -4.23
N ILE A 57 3.07 0.55 -4.70
CA ILE A 57 2.00 1.51 -5.03
C ILE A 57 0.84 1.24 -4.09
N ILE A 58 0.53 2.21 -3.24
CA ILE A 58 -0.54 2.14 -2.26
C ILE A 58 -1.65 3.12 -2.65
N ALA A 59 -2.79 2.59 -3.05
CA ALA A 59 -4.01 3.38 -3.26
C ALA A 59 -4.74 3.47 -1.91
N ASP A 60 -4.36 4.45 -1.09
CA ASP A 60 -4.86 4.62 0.27
C ASP A 60 -6.38 4.85 0.28
N GLY A 61 -7.07 4.15 1.19
CA GLY A 61 -8.52 4.17 1.31
C GLY A 61 -9.28 3.49 0.17
N THR A 62 -8.60 2.85 -0.78
CA THR A 62 -9.22 2.20 -1.92
C THR A 62 -9.54 0.75 -1.61
N GLY A 63 -10.81 0.41 -1.65
CA GLY A 63 -11.31 -0.95 -1.51
C GLY A 63 -11.94 -1.47 -2.81
N ILE A 64 -12.58 -2.64 -2.72
CA ILE A 64 -13.23 -3.31 -3.85
C ILE A 64 -14.27 -2.40 -4.52
N GLY A 65 -15.00 -1.60 -3.73
CA GLY A 65 -16.00 -0.67 -4.25
C GLY A 65 -15.43 0.37 -5.21
N GLN A 66 -14.29 0.98 -4.85
CA GLN A 66 -13.62 1.98 -5.67
C GLN A 66 -13.04 1.35 -6.95
N TYR A 67 -12.46 0.16 -6.86
CA TYR A 67 -11.99 -0.59 -8.03
C TYR A 67 -13.14 -0.94 -8.97
N THR A 68 -14.27 -1.42 -8.43
CA THR A 68 -15.44 -1.76 -9.21
C THR A 68 -16.02 -0.53 -9.92
N LEU A 69 -16.16 0.58 -9.18
CA LEU A 69 -16.66 1.83 -9.75
C LEU A 69 -15.73 2.35 -10.87
N SER A 70 -14.43 2.33 -10.65
CA SER A 70 -13.45 2.72 -11.67
C SER A 70 -13.53 1.86 -12.93
N TYR A 71 -13.72 0.56 -12.77
CA TYR A 71 -13.86 -0.36 -13.89
C TYR A 71 -15.11 -0.06 -14.71
N TYR A 72 -16.25 0.19 -14.06
CA TYR A 72 -17.51 0.54 -14.75
C TYR A 72 -17.44 1.92 -15.42
N ALA A 73 -16.76 2.88 -14.81
CA ALA A 73 -16.68 4.23 -15.36
C ALA A 73 -15.69 4.34 -16.52
N ASN A 74 -14.57 3.65 -16.46
CA ASN A 74 -13.43 3.85 -17.36
C ASN A 74 -13.03 2.58 -18.14
N GLY A 75 -13.68 1.45 -17.90
CA GLY A 75 -13.29 0.16 -18.47
C GLY A 75 -12.02 -0.43 -17.82
N PRO A 76 -11.35 -1.38 -18.50
CA PRO A 76 -10.17 -2.05 -17.93
C PRO A 76 -9.05 -1.07 -17.61
N PHE A 77 -8.51 -1.15 -16.39
CA PHE A 77 -7.46 -0.28 -15.87
C PHE A 77 -6.24 -1.07 -15.38
N ALA A 78 -5.15 -0.39 -15.08
CA ALA A 78 -3.86 -1.03 -14.83
C ALA A 78 -3.88 -2.19 -13.80
N PRO A 79 -4.57 -2.09 -12.63
CA PRO A 79 -4.63 -3.19 -11.68
C PRO A 79 -5.28 -4.47 -12.24
N ALA A 80 -6.22 -4.35 -13.18
CA ALA A 80 -6.85 -5.52 -13.81
C ALA A 80 -5.89 -6.33 -14.69
N ARG A 81 -4.70 -5.81 -14.96
CA ARG A 81 -3.66 -6.46 -15.77
C ARG A 81 -2.60 -7.18 -14.96
N PHE A 82 -2.66 -7.13 -13.61
CA PHE A 82 -1.72 -7.86 -12.78
C PHE A 82 -1.95 -9.37 -12.84
N ASN A 83 -0.86 -10.11 -13.00
CA ASN A 83 -0.90 -11.57 -13.08
C ASN A 83 -1.09 -12.26 -11.73
N HIS A 84 -0.87 -11.55 -10.64
CA HIS A 84 -0.95 -12.09 -9.29
C HIS A 84 -1.86 -11.21 -8.44
N LEU A 85 -2.84 -11.84 -7.81
CA LEU A 85 -3.82 -11.19 -6.95
C LEU A 85 -3.85 -11.88 -5.59
N GLY A 86 -4.11 -11.14 -4.50
CA GLY A 86 -4.24 -11.70 -3.16
C GLY A 86 -5.12 -10.85 -2.25
N LEU A 87 -5.55 -11.47 -1.18
CA LEU A 87 -6.28 -10.81 -0.09
C LEU A 87 -5.35 -10.57 1.08
N VAL A 88 -5.47 -9.40 1.68
CA VAL A 88 -4.75 -9.03 2.89
C VAL A 88 -5.75 -8.71 3.99
N ALA A 89 -5.54 -9.29 5.18
CA ALA A 89 -6.30 -8.92 6.37
C ALA A 89 -5.77 -7.60 6.91
N THR A 90 -6.57 -6.54 6.81
CA THR A 90 -6.16 -5.16 7.08
C THR A 90 -6.37 -4.71 8.54
N HIS A 91 -7.07 -5.49 9.39
CA HIS A 91 -7.35 -5.11 10.77
C HIS A 91 -6.07 -4.77 11.55
N PRO A 92 -6.10 -3.72 12.39
CA PRO A 92 -4.97 -3.34 13.23
C PRO A 92 -4.80 -4.34 14.39
N ASN A 93 -3.69 -4.21 15.12
CA ASN A 93 -3.46 -4.92 16.37
C ASN A 93 -3.38 -3.89 17.50
N HIS A 94 -4.28 -4.00 18.47
CA HIS A 94 -4.34 -3.12 19.66
C HIS A 94 -3.84 -3.83 20.93
N GLY A 95 -3.06 -4.90 20.79
CA GLY A 95 -2.65 -5.72 21.94
C GLY A 95 -3.83 -6.50 22.53
N ASP A 96 -3.88 -6.58 23.85
CA ASP A 96 -4.90 -7.33 24.60
C ASP A 96 -6.28 -6.65 24.67
N CYS A 97 -6.55 -5.72 23.74
CA CYS A 97 -7.83 -5.05 23.72
C CYS A 97 -8.96 -5.99 23.31
N GLU A 98 -9.85 -6.31 24.23
CA GLU A 98 -11.00 -7.19 23.99
C GLU A 98 -12.07 -6.55 23.06
N SER A 99 -13.29 -6.54 23.33
CA SER A 99 -14.41 -6.30 22.40
C SER A 99 -14.57 -4.86 21.85
N SER A 100 -13.91 -3.84 22.43
CA SER A 100 -14.11 -2.41 22.07
C SER A 100 -13.11 -1.87 21.03
N CYS A 101 -12.17 -2.67 20.59
CA CYS A 101 -11.12 -2.24 19.69
C CYS A 101 -11.64 -1.94 18.30
N LYS A 102 -11.16 -0.86 17.73
CA LYS A 102 -11.44 -0.49 16.35
C LYS A 102 -10.90 -1.56 15.39
N ARG A 103 -11.78 -2.33 14.77
CA ARG A 103 -11.41 -3.37 13.79
C ARG A 103 -10.99 -2.78 12.44
N VAL A 104 -11.34 -1.53 12.18
CA VAL A 104 -10.99 -0.84 10.94
C VAL A 104 -9.63 -0.19 11.12
N THR A 105 -8.69 -0.56 10.26
CA THR A 105 -7.34 0.02 10.25
C THR A 105 -7.36 1.48 9.78
N ASP A 106 -6.35 2.24 10.21
CA ASP A 106 -6.01 3.51 9.57
C ASP A 106 -4.75 3.33 8.69
N SER A 107 -4.37 4.40 7.99
CA SER A 107 -3.20 4.38 7.10
C SER A 107 -1.88 4.16 7.86
N ALA A 108 -1.81 4.55 9.12
CA ALA A 108 -0.61 4.41 9.94
C ALA A 108 -0.35 2.94 10.28
N ALA A 109 -1.32 2.27 10.89
CA ALA A 109 -1.20 0.86 11.26
C ALA A 109 -1.05 -0.04 10.02
N SER A 110 -1.80 0.22 8.95
CA SER A 110 -1.69 -0.57 7.71
C SER A 110 -0.38 -0.29 6.97
N GLY A 111 0.07 0.96 6.91
CA GLY A 111 1.36 1.31 6.32
C GLY A 111 2.53 0.67 7.09
N THR A 112 2.49 0.70 8.42
CA THR A 112 3.48 0.02 9.27
C THR A 112 3.48 -1.49 9.01
N ALA A 113 2.31 -2.12 8.90
CA ALA A 113 2.22 -3.54 8.60
C ALA A 113 2.78 -3.88 7.21
N LEU A 114 2.56 -3.03 6.20
CA LEU A 114 3.10 -3.20 4.85
C LEU A 114 4.62 -3.02 4.80
N SER A 115 5.14 -2.04 5.53
CA SER A 115 6.56 -1.70 5.51
C SER A 115 7.42 -2.63 6.38
N SER A 116 6.89 -3.16 7.48
CA SER A 116 7.66 -3.92 8.47
C SER A 116 7.24 -5.39 8.62
N GLY A 117 6.06 -5.77 8.11
CA GLY A 117 5.46 -7.07 8.38
C GLY A 117 4.88 -7.22 9.79
N LYS A 118 4.82 -6.14 10.59
CA LYS A 118 4.29 -6.13 11.96
C LYS A 118 2.99 -5.34 12.02
N LYS A 119 1.93 -5.96 12.54
CA LYS A 119 0.68 -5.25 12.83
C LYS A 119 0.82 -4.46 14.13
N THR A 120 0.23 -3.28 14.14
CA THR A 120 0.25 -2.36 15.27
C THR A 120 -1.11 -1.66 15.44
N TYR A 121 -1.22 -0.77 16.41
CA TYR A 121 -2.44 -0.02 16.70
C TYR A 121 -2.64 1.17 15.74
N ASN A 122 -3.88 1.63 15.60
CA ASN A 122 -4.21 2.79 14.78
C ASN A 122 -3.46 4.05 15.27
N GLY A 123 -2.84 4.73 14.33
CA GLY A 123 -2.02 5.92 14.60
C GLY A 123 -0.52 5.66 14.71
N ALA A 124 -0.10 4.43 14.94
CA ALA A 124 1.32 4.07 15.07
C ALA A 124 2.06 4.11 13.73
N ILE A 125 3.23 4.69 13.72
CA ILE A 125 4.13 4.83 12.56
C ILE A 125 5.42 4.08 12.87
N GLY A 126 5.72 2.99 12.17
CA GLY A 126 6.99 2.28 12.29
C GLY A 126 7.31 1.73 13.68
N VAL A 127 6.29 1.57 14.53
CA VAL A 127 6.42 0.98 15.87
C VAL A 127 5.41 -0.15 16.06
N ASP A 128 5.70 -1.09 16.93
CA ASP A 128 4.78 -2.18 17.30
C ASP A 128 3.76 -1.76 18.37
N VAL A 129 3.04 -2.74 18.94
CA VAL A 129 2.00 -2.49 19.95
C VAL A 129 2.56 -1.93 21.26
N ASP A 130 3.83 -2.20 21.56
CA ASP A 130 4.55 -1.72 22.73
C ASP A 130 5.33 -0.42 22.44
N THR A 131 5.06 0.23 21.29
CA THR A 131 5.77 1.43 20.82
C THR A 131 7.27 1.22 20.54
N ILE A 132 7.69 -0.01 20.39
CA ILE A 132 9.07 -0.35 20.03
C ILE A 132 9.24 -0.19 18.51
N ARG A 133 10.31 0.51 18.12
CA ARG A 133 10.68 0.70 16.71
C ARG A 133 10.78 -0.65 15.99
N VAL A 134 10.13 -0.75 14.83
CA VAL A 134 10.20 -1.91 13.95
C VAL A 134 10.87 -1.55 12.63
N LYS A 135 11.80 -2.36 12.20
CA LYS A 135 12.58 -2.10 11.01
C LYS A 135 11.73 -2.24 9.75
N THR A 136 11.81 -1.26 8.88
CA THR A 136 11.03 -1.20 7.64
C THR A 136 11.79 -1.80 6.45
N VAL A 137 11.05 -2.12 5.39
CA VAL A 137 11.65 -2.60 4.13
C VAL A 137 12.52 -1.53 3.47
N LEU A 138 12.22 -0.23 3.66
CA LEU A 138 13.04 0.86 3.16
C LEU A 138 14.39 0.89 3.87
N GLU A 139 14.41 0.82 5.19
CA GLU A 139 15.64 0.74 5.98
C GLU A 139 16.47 -0.51 5.62
N TRP A 140 15.81 -1.64 5.35
CA TRP A 140 16.50 -2.83 4.85
C TRP A 140 17.15 -2.60 3.48
N ALA A 141 16.50 -1.84 2.61
CA ALA A 141 17.02 -1.51 1.29
C ALA A 141 18.26 -0.59 1.41
N GLU A 142 18.19 0.44 2.25
CA GLU A 142 19.32 1.33 2.54
C GLU A 142 20.55 0.60 3.09
N GLU A 143 20.35 -0.30 4.04
CA GLU A 143 21.43 -1.13 4.58
C GLU A 143 22.08 -2.04 3.52
N LYS A 144 21.34 -2.38 2.46
CA LYS A 144 21.85 -3.14 1.32
C LYS A 144 22.49 -2.26 0.25
N GLY A 145 22.59 -0.95 0.48
CA GLY A 145 23.13 0.00 -0.48
C GLY A 145 22.25 0.21 -1.70
N MET A 146 20.94 -0.03 -1.56
CA MET A 146 19.95 0.26 -2.62
C MET A 146 19.47 1.70 -2.49
N SER A 147 19.24 2.36 -3.60
CA SER A 147 18.58 3.66 -3.60
C SER A 147 17.11 3.52 -3.18
N THR A 148 16.64 4.49 -2.39
CA THR A 148 15.30 4.51 -1.82
C THR A 148 14.58 5.80 -2.15
N GLY A 149 13.23 5.75 -2.13
CA GLY A 149 12.44 6.94 -2.40
C GLY A 149 11.01 6.83 -1.91
N LEU A 150 10.47 7.99 -1.54
CA LEU A 150 9.09 8.18 -1.13
C LEU A 150 8.41 9.21 -2.02
N VAL A 151 7.26 8.85 -2.57
CA VAL A 151 6.43 9.75 -3.37
C VAL A 151 5.01 9.70 -2.83
N ALA A 152 4.43 10.85 -2.53
CA ALA A 152 3.08 10.94 -1.99
C ALA A 152 2.29 12.07 -2.63
N THR A 153 0.99 11.88 -2.82
CA THR A 153 0.05 12.93 -3.24
C THR A 153 -0.41 13.81 -2.07
N SER A 154 -0.11 13.39 -0.83
CA SER A 154 -0.31 14.14 0.42
C SER A 154 0.99 14.81 0.88
N SER A 155 1.06 15.23 2.18
CA SER A 155 2.36 15.52 2.78
C SER A 155 3.21 14.25 2.80
N VAL A 156 4.51 14.40 2.60
CA VAL A 156 5.46 13.26 2.71
C VAL A 156 5.60 12.78 4.15
N THR A 157 5.22 13.60 5.12
CA THR A 157 5.14 13.28 6.55
C THR A 157 3.84 12.60 6.95
N HIS A 158 2.87 12.47 6.00
CA HIS A 158 1.62 11.77 6.25
C HIS A 158 1.86 10.26 6.51
N ALA A 159 0.92 9.64 7.19
CA ALA A 159 1.06 8.29 7.74
C ALA A 159 1.59 7.24 6.76
N THR A 160 1.10 7.21 5.53
CA THR A 160 1.46 6.16 4.57
C THR A 160 2.94 6.22 4.17
N PRO A 161 3.49 7.35 3.67
CA PRO A 161 4.92 7.42 3.42
C PRO A 161 5.74 7.36 4.71
N ALA A 162 5.27 7.97 5.81
CA ALA A 162 5.98 7.96 7.09
C ALA A 162 6.20 6.55 7.64
N SER A 163 5.26 5.64 7.45
CA SER A 163 5.38 4.26 7.92
C SER A 163 6.52 3.47 7.28
N PHE A 164 7.14 3.97 6.23
CA PHE A 164 8.29 3.34 5.59
C PHE A 164 9.64 3.85 6.10
N ALA A 165 9.69 5.03 6.74
CA ALA A 165 10.96 5.69 7.04
C ALA A 165 11.02 6.42 8.39
N ALA A 166 9.94 6.44 9.17
CA ALA A 166 9.88 7.08 10.47
C ALA A 166 9.28 6.18 11.55
N HIS A 167 9.52 6.52 12.83
CA HIS A 167 9.11 5.74 13.98
C HIS A 167 8.58 6.68 15.07
N VAL A 168 7.26 6.84 15.11
CA VAL A 168 6.56 7.62 16.13
C VAL A 168 5.30 6.90 16.59
N ASP A 169 4.94 7.08 17.86
CA ASP A 169 3.77 6.46 18.48
C ASP A 169 2.45 6.99 17.91
N TYR A 170 2.47 8.19 17.28
CA TYR A 170 1.26 8.80 16.76
C TYR A 170 1.48 9.61 15.49
N ARG A 171 0.72 9.30 14.46
CA ARG A 171 0.79 9.85 13.09
C ARG A 171 0.70 11.37 12.96
N LYS A 172 0.15 12.09 13.97
CA LYS A 172 0.07 13.56 13.94
C LYS A 172 1.36 14.25 14.34
N LYS A 173 2.38 13.51 14.72
CA LYS A 173 3.71 14.04 15.03
C LYS A 173 4.52 14.33 13.77
N GLU A 174 3.91 15.05 12.81
CA GLU A 174 4.52 15.26 11.48
C GLU A 174 5.83 16.05 11.53
N PHE A 175 6.03 16.90 12.53
CA PHE A 175 7.33 17.57 12.75
C PHE A 175 8.43 16.58 13.17
N GLU A 176 8.13 15.65 14.07
CA GLU A 176 9.08 14.60 14.47
C GLU A 176 9.41 13.67 13.29
N ILE A 177 8.40 13.37 12.46
CA ILE A 177 8.59 12.57 11.24
C ILE A 177 9.52 13.30 10.27
N ALA A 178 9.33 14.62 10.06
CA ALA A 178 10.21 15.40 9.20
C ALA A 178 11.65 15.44 9.71
N GLN A 179 11.84 15.57 11.03
CA GLN A 179 13.18 15.50 11.64
C GLN A 179 13.86 14.15 11.37
N GLN A 180 13.13 13.04 11.56
CA GLN A 180 13.68 11.72 11.28
C GLN A 180 14.05 11.56 9.81
N TYR A 181 13.26 12.10 8.88
CA TYR A 181 13.60 12.08 7.45
C TYR A 181 14.90 12.81 7.13
N ALA A 182 15.20 13.91 7.83
CA ALA A 182 16.44 14.64 7.64
C ALA A 182 17.69 13.83 8.10
N GLU A 183 17.47 12.82 8.93
CA GLU A 183 18.52 11.92 9.44
C GLU A 183 18.65 10.64 8.61
N THR A 184 17.69 10.35 7.72
CA THR A 184 17.72 9.16 6.85
C THR A 184 18.55 9.40 5.59
N LYS A 185 18.85 8.30 4.89
CA LYS A 185 19.60 8.32 3.61
C LYS A 185 18.68 8.18 2.40
N ILE A 186 17.40 8.57 2.53
CA ILE A 186 16.44 8.46 1.43
C ILE A 186 16.88 9.33 0.27
N ASP A 187 17.07 8.73 -0.91
CA ASP A 187 17.62 9.45 -2.08
C ASP A 187 16.59 10.39 -2.71
N VAL A 188 15.28 10.05 -2.63
CA VAL A 188 14.21 10.82 -3.27
C VAL A 188 13.02 10.95 -2.35
N ILE A 189 12.61 12.19 -2.08
CA ILE A 189 11.36 12.51 -1.35
C ILE A 189 10.57 13.51 -2.17
N LEU A 190 9.38 13.12 -2.65
CA LEU A 190 8.51 13.96 -3.47
C LEU A 190 7.09 13.99 -2.91
N GLY A 191 6.57 15.18 -2.66
CA GLY A 191 5.20 15.39 -2.18
C GLY A 191 4.99 16.74 -1.52
N GLY A 192 3.87 16.90 -0.84
CA GLY A 192 3.54 18.09 -0.08
C GLY A 192 4.16 18.12 1.32
N GLY A 193 3.75 19.10 2.14
CA GLY A 193 4.07 19.13 3.57
C GLY A 193 5.21 20.06 3.97
N LYS A 194 5.61 21.03 3.12
CA LYS A 194 6.68 22.01 3.41
C LYS A 194 6.60 22.61 4.82
N LYS A 195 5.39 22.85 5.33
CA LYS A 195 5.17 23.43 6.66
C LYS A 195 5.70 22.64 7.83
N PHE A 196 6.01 21.35 7.65
CA PHE A 196 6.52 20.47 8.71
C PHE A 196 8.05 20.37 8.70
N TRP A 197 8.71 20.93 7.71
CA TRP A 197 10.16 20.96 7.63
C TRP A 197 10.71 22.19 8.35
N PRO A 198 11.81 22.02 9.11
CA PRO A 198 12.51 23.17 9.68
C PRO A 198 13.04 24.08 8.56
N ASP A 199 13.06 25.39 8.84
CA ASP A 199 13.66 26.39 7.93
C ASP A 199 15.17 26.23 7.84
#